data_4b0ee7177d76a0429b68f490a11f6f44
#
_entry.id   4b0ee7177d76a0429b68f490a11f6f44
#
_cell.length_a   1.000
_cell.length_b   1.000
_cell.length_c   1.000
_cell.angle_alpha   90.00
_cell.angle_beta   90.00
_cell.angle_gamma   90.00
#
_symmetry.space_group_name_H-M   'P 1'
#
loop_
_entity.id
_entity.type
_entity.pdbx_description
1 polymer ?
#
loop_
_entity_poly.entity_id
_entity_poly.type
_entity_poly.pdbx_seq_one_letter_code
_entity_poly.pdbx_strand_id
1 'polypeptide(L)'
;RGYALLLHGWEGSAESGYMRLTCARLLERGFDVFRLNFRDHGDTHHLNEDLFHSNRLDEVLQAALAVSRRWQQPGQPMVVAGYSLGGNFALRVALHAPGMGLQLARVAAVCPALDPERTTTAMERGLPVYERYFLKKWTRSLRRKRELFPQRHAIADAQLRSVRLRELTAWLVARHTGFADVDAYFDGYRISRDRMRGLQVPADILTSADDPVIPVEDFHDWQLPADATVEIAAHGGHCAFLRGASLRGYAEDWVAEHLSVVL
;
A
#
# COMPACT_ATOMS: atom_id res chain seq x y z
N ARG A 1 -9.30 -8.61 22.62
CA ARG A 1 -9.72 -8.26 21.25
C ARG A 1 -8.78 -7.20 20.71
N GLY A 2 -8.30 -7.35 19.46
CA GLY A 2 -7.49 -6.39 18.77
C GLY A 2 -8.31 -5.53 17.82
N TYR A 3 -7.69 -4.47 17.28
CA TYR A 3 -8.26 -3.63 16.23
C TYR A 3 -7.29 -3.55 15.05
N ALA A 4 -7.72 -3.88 13.86
CA ALA A 4 -6.88 -3.94 12.67
C ALA A 4 -7.32 -2.94 11.60
N LEU A 5 -6.38 -2.14 11.10
CA LEU A 5 -6.54 -1.30 9.92
C LEU A 5 -5.86 -1.97 8.72
N LEU A 6 -6.60 -2.21 7.64
CA LEU A 6 -6.09 -2.81 6.42
C LEU A 6 -5.98 -1.79 5.28
N LEU A 7 -4.83 -1.78 4.60
CA LEU A 7 -4.47 -0.88 3.51
C LEU A 7 -4.25 -1.67 2.22
N HIS A 8 -5.04 -1.39 1.18
CA HIS A 8 -4.95 -2.10 -0.10
C HIS A 8 -3.79 -1.61 -0.98
N GLY A 9 -3.39 -2.41 -1.98
CA GLY A 9 -2.42 -2.01 -3.00
C GLY A 9 -2.96 -0.99 -4.00
N TRP A 10 -2.04 -0.41 -4.80
CA TRP A 10 -2.40 0.57 -5.83
C TRP A 10 -3.45 0.01 -6.80
N GLU A 11 -4.43 0.85 -7.14
CA GLU A 11 -5.59 0.49 -7.97
C GLU A 11 -6.41 -0.71 -7.44
N GLY A 12 -6.22 -1.05 -6.15
CA GLY A 12 -7.08 -1.96 -5.41
C GLY A 12 -8.25 -1.26 -4.73
N SER A 13 -8.87 -1.92 -3.77
CA SER A 13 -9.91 -1.35 -2.91
C SER A 13 -10.12 -2.19 -1.65
N ALA A 14 -10.92 -1.69 -0.71
CA ALA A 14 -11.40 -2.45 0.43
C ALA A 14 -12.09 -3.78 0.04
N GLU A 15 -12.63 -3.86 -1.18
CA GLU A 15 -13.31 -5.04 -1.71
C GLU A 15 -12.40 -6.00 -2.49
N SER A 16 -11.11 -5.72 -2.62
CA SER A 16 -10.15 -6.64 -3.23
C SER A 16 -10.15 -7.99 -2.50
N GLY A 17 -9.98 -9.10 -3.24
CA GLY A 17 -10.07 -10.45 -2.71
C GLY A 17 -9.17 -10.69 -1.49
N TYR A 18 -7.89 -10.31 -1.60
CA TYR A 18 -6.93 -10.43 -0.48
C TYR A 18 -7.34 -9.58 0.74
N MET A 19 -7.92 -8.40 0.56
CA MET A 19 -8.40 -7.55 1.65
C MET A 19 -9.56 -8.21 2.41
N ARG A 20 -10.48 -8.83 1.67
CA ARG A 20 -11.63 -9.55 2.25
C ARG A 20 -11.18 -10.81 2.98
N LEU A 21 -10.25 -11.56 2.40
CA LEU A 21 -9.70 -12.78 3.00
C LEU A 21 -8.91 -12.46 4.28
N THR A 22 -8.01 -11.47 4.23
CA THR A 22 -7.28 -11.01 5.43
C THR A 22 -8.25 -10.55 6.53
N CYS A 23 -9.28 -9.78 6.15
CA CYS A 23 -10.32 -9.36 7.08
C CYS A 23 -10.99 -10.57 7.75
N ALA A 24 -11.39 -11.59 6.98
CA ALA A 24 -11.99 -12.79 7.52
C ALA A 24 -11.05 -13.50 8.51
N ARG A 25 -9.76 -13.66 8.16
CA ARG A 25 -8.76 -14.29 9.04
C ARG A 25 -8.53 -13.54 10.34
N LEU A 26 -8.52 -12.22 10.29
CA LEU A 26 -8.38 -11.38 11.49
C LEU A 26 -9.64 -11.43 12.38
N LEU A 27 -10.83 -11.41 11.79
CA LEU A 27 -12.09 -11.59 12.52
C LEU A 27 -12.13 -12.95 13.26
N GLU A 28 -11.71 -14.03 12.59
CA GLU A 28 -11.61 -15.38 13.19
C GLU A 28 -10.66 -15.39 14.40
N ARG A 29 -9.66 -14.50 14.44
CA ARG A 29 -8.67 -14.35 15.54
C ARG A 29 -9.08 -13.31 16.59
N GLY A 30 -10.26 -12.72 16.49
CA GLY A 30 -10.79 -11.80 17.49
C GLY A 30 -10.42 -10.33 17.30
N PHE A 31 -10.01 -9.92 16.09
CA PHE A 31 -9.86 -8.51 15.75
C PHE A 31 -11.19 -7.91 15.29
N ASP A 32 -11.41 -6.65 15.62
CA ASP A 32 -12.31 -5.77 14.87
C ASP A 32 -11.51 -5.19 13.71
N VAL A 33 -12.09 -5.11 12.50
CA VAL A 33 -11.32 -4.80 11.28
C VAL A 33 -11.93 -3.63 10.52
N PHE A 34 -11.09 -2.63 10.20
CA PHE A 34 -11.42 -1.55 9.27
C PHE A 34 -10.60 -1.69 7.98
N ARG A 35 -11.26 -1.74 6.84
CA ARG A 35 -10.64 -1.77 5.51
C ARG A 35 -10.75 -0.38 4.88
N LEU A 36 -9.63 0.35 4.78
CA LEU A 36 -9.59 1.70 4.24
C LEU A 36 -9.56 1.68 2.71
N ASN A 37 -10.39 2.48 2.06
CA ASN A 37 -10.17 2.89 0.68
C ASN A 37 -9.31 4.16 0.66
N PHE A 38 -8.22 4.14 -0.10
CA PHE A 38 -7.50 5.37 -0.43
C PHE A 38 -8.37 6.28 -1.32
N ARG A 39 -8.04 7.56 -1.37
CA ARG A 39 -8.62 8.51 -2.32
C ARG A 39 -8.62 7.90 -3.73
N ASP A 40 -9.69 8.10 -4.48
CA ASP A 40 -9.87 7.63 -5.86
C ASP A 40 -9.79 6.09 -6.06
N HIS A 41 -9.93 5.32 -4.99
CA HIS A 41 -9.98 3.87 -5.05
C HIS A 41 -11.35 3.34 -4.60
N GLY A 42 -11.77 2.20 -5.15
CA GLY A 42 -13.15 1.75 -4.97
C GLY A 42 -14.15 2.78 -5.52
N ASP A 43 -15.17 3.10 -4.76
CA ASP A 43 -16.21 4.06 -5.15
C ASP A 43 -16.01 5.46 -4.53
N THR A 44 -14.78 5.83 -4.17
CA THR A 44 -14.49 7.07 -3.42
C THR A 44 -14.17 8.30 -4.30
N HIS A 45 -14.12 8.17 -5.62
CA HIS A 45 -13.75 9.24 -6.56
C HIS A 45 -14.55 10.53 -6.41
N HIS A 46 -15.82 10.43 -6.01
CA HIS A 46 -16.72 11.55 -5.85
C HIS A 46 -16.55 12.32 -4.54
N LEU A 47 -15.81 11.74 -3.57
CA LEU A 47 -15.66 12.32 -2.23
C LEU A 47 -14.64 13.46 -2.16
N ASN A 48 -13.75 13.56 -3.13
CA ASN A 48 -12.68 14.57 -3.16
C ASN A 48 -12.46 15.07 -4.58
N GLU A 49 -12.10 16.34 -4.75
CA GLU A 49 -11.77 16.88 -6.07
C GLU A 49 -10.36 16.51 -6.52
N ASP A 50 -9.36 16.63 -5.64
CA ASP A 50 -7.97 16.36 -5.99
C ASP A 50 -7.70 14.89 -6.29
N LEU A 51 -6.68 14.64 -7.12
CA LEU A 51 -6.26 13.29 -7.50
C LEU A 51 -5.48 12.61 -6.37
N PHE A 52 -5.59 11.29 -6.31
CA PHE A 52 -4.70 10.45 -5.51
C PHE A 52 -3.28 10.50 -6.05
N HIS A 53 -2.32 10.50 -5.12
CA HIS A 53 -0.92 10.19 -5.39
C HIS A 53 -0.24 9.57 -4.15
N SER A 54 0.82 8.80 -4.34
CA SER A 54 1.45 7.96 -3.29
C SER A 54 2.12 8.75 -2.16
N ASN A 55 2.28 10.06 -2.32
CA ASN A 55 2.80 10.96 -1.28
C ASN A 55 1.71 11.54 -0.35
N ARG A 56 0.44 11.13 -0.48
CA ARG A 56 -0.63 11.58 0.42
C ARG A 56 -0.63 10.81 1.76
N LEU A 57 0.55 10.74 2.40
CA LEU A 57 0.70 10.06 3.68
C LEU A 57 -0.16 10.70 4.78
N ASP A 58 -0.24 12.02 4.81
CA ASP A 58 -1.01 12.75 5.81
C ASP A 58 -2.49 12.35 5.82
N GLU A 59 -3.08 12.09 4.64
CA GLU A 59 -4.46 11.61 4.56
C GLU A 59 -4.61 10.24 5.22
N VAL A 60 -3.67 9.33 4.98
CA VAL A 60 -3.71 7.97 5.54
C VAL A 60 -3.47 8.00 7.05
N LEU A 61 -2.55 8.84 7.52
CA LEU A 61 -2.31 9.07 8.95
C LEU A 61 -3.53 9.64 9.65
N GLN A 62 -4.16 10.68 9.07
CA GLN A 62 -5.38 11.26 9.62
C GLN A 62 -6.54 10.26 9.62
N ALA A 63 -6.67 9.45 8.57
CA ALA A 63 -7.66 8.37 8.52
C ALA A 63 -7.41 7.33 9.63
N ALA A 64 -6.15 6.88 9.82
CA ALA A 64 -5.79 5.94 10.87
C ALA A 64 -6.11 6.48 12.28
N LEU A 65 -5.79 7.76 12.53
CA LEU A 65 -6.15 8.45 13.78
C LEU A 65 -7.67 8.55 13.97
N ALA A 66 -8.41 8.91 12.94
CA ALA A 66 -9.87 9.03 13.01
C ALA A 66 -10.51 7.67 13.28
N VAL A 67 -10.01 6.61 12.64
CA VAL A 67 -10.44 5.22 12.85
C VAL A 67 -10.16 4.79 14.29
N SER A 68 -8.94 5.01 14.78
CA SER A 68 -8.55 4.71 16.16
C SER A 68 -9.47 5.43 17.16
N ARG A 69 -9.62 6.74 17.05
CA ARG A 69 -10.43 7.55 17.98
C ARG A 69 -11.91 7.18 18.00
N ARG A 70 -12.45 6.73 16.88
CA ARG A 70 -13.88 6.48 16.73
C ARG A 70 -14.29 5.06 17.11
N TRP A 71 -13.46 4.06 16.84
CA TRP A 71 -13.87 2.65 16.93
C TRP A 71 -12.97 1.77 17.81
N GLN A 72 -11.70 2.14 18.04
CA GLN A 72 -10.82 1.39 18.93
C GLN A 72 -11.29 1.54 20.39
N GLN A 73 -11.44 0.43 21.09
CA GLN A 73 -11.82 0.42 22.48
C GLN A 73 -10.62 0.71 23.40
N PRO A 74 -10.82 1.29 24.60
CA PRO A 74 -9.74 1.48 25.56
C PRO A 74 -9.01 0.16 25.88
N GLY A 75 -7.68 0.18 25.81
CA GLY A 75 -6.85 -1.01 26.04
C GLY A 75 -6.79 -2.01 24.90
N GLN A 76 -7.51 -1.78 23.80
CA GLN A 76 -7.49 -2.63 22.62
C GLN A 76 -6.22 -2.35 21.80
N PRO A 77 -5.31 -3.35 21.57
CA PRO A 77 -4.15 -3.13 20.72
C PRO A 77 -4.58 -2.86 19.28
N MET A 78 -4.02 -1.82 18.67
CA MET A 78 -4.23 -1.50 17.26
C MET A 78 -3.05 -2.00 16.43
N VAL A 79 -3.36 -2.65 15.31
CA VAL A 79 -2.39 -3.12 14.33
C VAL A 79 -2.74 -2.60 12.92
N VAL A 80 -1.73 -2.54 12.06
CA VAL A 80 -1.93 -2.14 10.66
C VAL A 80 -1.37 -3.22 9.74
N ALA A 81 -2.08 -3.56 8.66
CA ALA A 81 -1.51 -4.38 7.60
C ALA A 81 -1.74 -3.75 6.22
N GLY A 82 -0.80 -4.00 5.30
CA GLY A 82 -0.92 -3.49 3.94
C GLY A 82 -0.24 -4.36 2.90
N TYR A 83 -0.71 -4.23 1.67
CA TYR A 83 -0.26 -4.99 0.51
C TYR A 83 0.32 -4.05 -0.54
N SER A 84 1.50 -4.37 -1.10
CA SER A 84 2.14 -3.58 -2.16
C SER A 84 2.28 -2.10 -1.76
N LEU A 85 1.68 -1.15 -2.49
CA LEU A 85 1.64 0.26 -2.08
C LEU A 85 0.98 0.45 -0.70
N GLY A 86 -0.03 -0.36 -0.36
CA GLY A 86 -0.62 -0.36 0.99
C GLY A 86 0.37 -0.81 2.05
N GLY A 87 1.28 -1.73 1.73
CA GLY A 87 2.40 -2.14 2.60
C GLY A 87 3.40 -1.00 2.81
N ASN A 88 3.73 -0.25 1.76
CA ASN A 88 4.52 0.97 1.87
C ASN A 88 3.83 1.99 2.79
N PHE A 89 2.54 2.26 2.60
CA PHE A 89 1.78 3.14 3.49
C PHE A 89 1.72 2.62 4.92
N ALA A 90 1.52 1.31 5.13
CA ALA A 90 1.45 0.71 6.47
C ALA A 90 2.75 0.97 7.26
N LEU A 91 3.90 0.74 6.63
CA LEU A 91 5.22 0.99 7.23
C LEU A 91 5.46 2.49 7.49
N ARG A 92 5.09 3.38 6.56
CA ARG A 92 5.20 4.83 6.75
C ARG A 92 4.26 5.33 7.85
N VAL A 93 3.05 4.80 7.94
CA VAL A 93 2.12 5.07 9.04
C VAL A 93 2.75 4.64 10.36
N ALA A 94 3.31 3.43 10.45
CA ALA A 94 3.98 2.94 11.65
C ALA A 94 5.19 3.79 12.05
N LEU A 95 5.98 4.27 11.08
CA LEU A 95 7.12 5.16 11.32
C LEU A 95 6.69 6.50 11.95
N HIS A 96 5.59 7.08 11.50
CA HIS A 96 5.11 8.39 11.95
C HIS A 96 4.09 8.33 13.10
N ALA A 97 3.54 7.15 13.39
CA ALA A 97 2.50 6.95 14.39
C ALA A 97 2.85 7.52 15.79
N PRO A 98 4.07 7.30 16.35
CA PRO A 98 4.42 7.82 17.68
C PRO A 98 4.35 9.36 17.73
N GLY A 99 4.86 10.04 16.71
CA GLY A 99 4.86 11.51 16.62
C GLY A 99 3.45 12.12 16.49
N MET A 100 2.46 11.33 16.09
CA MET A 100 1.08 11.75 15.96
C MET A 100 0.18 11.27 17.11
N GLY A 101 0.75 10.58 18.09
CA GLY A 101 0.00 10.01 19.21
C GLY A 101 -0.87 8.81 18.83
N LEU A 102 -0.60 8.17 17.69
CA LEU A 102 -1.24 6.92 17.30
C LEU A 102 -0.46 5.74 17.87
N GLN A 103 -1.09 4.99 18.76
CA GLN A 103 -0.48 3.82 19.42
C GLN A 103 -0.70 2.58 18.55
N LEU A 104 0.36 2.12 17.86
CA LEU A 104 0.34 0.88 17.10
C LEU A 104 1.14 -0.20 17.83
N ALA A 105 0.53 -1.36 17.99
CA ALA A 105 1.19 -2.52 18.63
C ALA A 105 2.08 -3.28 17.63
N ARG A 106 1.70 -3.33 16.35
CA ARG A 106 2.44 -4.05 15.31
C ARG A 106 2.00 -3.62 13.90
N VAL A 107 2.89 -3.80 12.92
CA VAL A 107 2.58 -3.63 11.50
C VAL A 107 2.99 -4.86 10.69
N ALA A 108 2.16 -5.27 9.72
CA ALA A 108 2.49 -6.30 8.73
C ALA A 108 2.44 -5.74 7.32
N ALA A 109 3.45 -6.03 6.49
CA ALA A 109 3.51 -5.55 5.11
C ALA A 109 3.82 -6.70 4.15
N VAL A 110 2.97 -6.88 3.14
CA VAL A 110 3.14 -7.90 2.10
C VAL A 110 3.59 -7.25 0.80
N CYS A 111 4.75 -7.67 0.28
CA CYS A 111 5.38 -7.14 -0.93
C CYS A 111 5.37 -5.59 -0.97
N PRO A 112 5.84 -4.89 0.08
CA PRO A 112 5.79 -3.43 0.10
C PRO A 112 6.67 -2.84 -1.00
N ALA A 113 6.20 -1.78 -1.67
CA ALA A 113 6.99 -1.04 -2.65
C ALA A 113 8.09 -0.24 -1.93
N LEU A 114 9.33 -0.73 -1.93
CA LEU A 114 10.44 -0.10 -1.21
C LEU A 114 11.04 1.08 -1.97
N ASP A 115 11.34 0.87 -3.25
CA ASP A 115 11.87 1.89 -4.16
C ASP A 115 10.92 2.09 -5.34
N PRO A 116 10.16 3.20 -5.37
CA PRO A 116 9.17 3.46 -6.40
C PRO A 116 9.75 3.54 -7.81
N GLU A 117 10.95 4.06 -7.96
CA GLU A 117 11.61 4.14 -9.27
C GLU A 117 11.96 2.75 -9.79
N ARG A 118 12.57 1.90 -8.94
CA ARG A 118 12.91 0.52 -9.29
C ARG A 118 11.65 -0.31 -9.55
N THR A 119 10.61 -0.13 -8.74
CA THR A 119 9.28 -0.75 -8.95
C THR A 119 8.70 -0.37 -10.33
N THR A 120 8.70 0.92 -10.67
CA THR A 120 8.21 1.39 -11.97
C THR A 120 9.04 0.81 -13.12
N THR A 121 10.37 0.82 -12.98
CA THR A 121 11.29 0.26 -13.97
C THR A 121 11.09 -1.25 -14.14
N ALA A 122 10.88 -2.00 -13.06
CA ALA A 122 10.61 -3.45 -13.11
C ALA A 122 9.30 -3.73 -13.90
N MET A 123 8.24 -2.98 -13.64
CA MET A 123 6.99 -3.10 -14.40
C MET A 123 7.13 -2.75 -15.87
N GLU A 124 7.92 -1.70 -16.20
CA GLU A 124 8.12 -1.24 -17.58
C GLU A 124 9.05 -2.15 -18.41
N ARG A 125 10.00 -2.84 -17.76
CA ARG A 125 10.97 -3.74 -18.42
C ARG A 125 10.60 -5.21 -18.33
N GLY A 126 9.72 -5.55 -17.39
CA GLY A 126 9.26 -6.91 -17.14
C GLY A 126 8.17 -7.38 -18.11
N LEU A 127 7.31 -8.26 -17.63
CA LEU A 127 6.19 -8.77 -18.44
C LEU A 127 5.18 -7.65 -18.72
N PRO A 128 4.88 -7.35 -20.00
CA PRO A 128 4.01 -6.22 -20.39
C PRO A 128 2.59 -6.28 -19.80
N VAL A 129 2.17 -7.44 -19.28
CA VAL A 129 0.86 -7.62 -18.68
C VAL A 129 0.70 -6.77 -17.41
N TYR A 130 1.76 -6.60 -16.60
CA TYR A 130 1.69 -5.81 -15.38
C TYR A 130 1.55 -4.32 -15.67
N GLU A 131 2.40 -3.75 -16.53
CA GLU A 131 2.30 -2.35 -16.92
C GLU A 131 0.94 -2.03 -17.54
N ARG A 132 0.48 -2.87 -18.48
CA ARG A 132 -0.84 -2.70 -19.14
C ARG A 132 -2.00 -2.79 -18.14
N TYR A 133 -1.91 -3.70 -17.16
CA TYR A 133 -2.93 -3.84 -16.13
C TYR A 133 -3.07 -2.58 -15.29
N PHE A 134 -1.95 -2.05 -14.78
CA PHE A 134 -1.96 -0.84 -13.97
C PHE A 134 -2.34 0.40 -14.78
N LEU A 135 -1.81 0.58 -15.99
CA LEU A 135 -2.22 1.66 -16.89
C LEU A 135 -3.72 1.65 -17.16
N LYS A 136 -4.28 0.48 -17.48
CA LYS A 136 -5.72 0.33 -17.74
C LYS A 136 -6.56 0.77 -16.54
N LYS A 137 -6.18 0.36 -15.34
CA LYS A 137 -6.89 0.73 -14.11
C LYS A 137 -6.74 2.22 -13.81
N TRP A 138 -5.52 2.71 -13.82
CA TRP A 138 -5.24 4.11 -13.52
C TRP A 138 -5.90 5.07 -14.52
N THR A 139 -5.80 4.80 -15.82
CA THR A 139 -6.49 5.63 -16.82
C THR A 139 -8.01 5.57 -16.69
N ARG A 140 -8.58 4.44 -16.25
CA ARG A 140 -10.01 4.36 -15.91
C ARG A 140 -10.36 5.24 -14.71
N SER A 141 -9.54 5.21 -13.65
CA SER A 141 -9.69 6.08 -12.48
C SER A 141 -9.64 7.56 -12.88
N LEU A 142 -8.67 7.96 -13.70
CA LEU A 142 -8.54 9.31 -14.22
C LEU A 142 -9.75 9.74 -15.08
N ARG A 143 -10.29 8.84 -15.93
CA ARG A 143 -11.53 9.13 -16.69
C ARG A 143 -12.70 9.40 -15.74
N ARG A 144 -12.86 8.56 -14.74
CA ARG A 144 -13.91 8.74 -13.74
C ARG A 144 -13.78 10.07 -13.02
N LYS A 145 -12.55 10.48 -12.69
CA LYS A 145 -12.26 11.78 -12.05
C LYS A 145 -12.60 12.96 -12.95
N ARG A 146 -12.22 12.89 -14.25
CA ARG A 146 -12.58 13.89 -15.26
C ARG A 146 -14.10 14.04 -15.42
N GLU A 147 -14.83 12.94 -15.40
CA GLU A 147 -16.30 12.94 -15.50
C GLU A 147 -16.96 13.61 -14.28
N LEU A 148 -16.47 13.33 -13.08
CA LEU A 148 -17.02 13.86 -11.84
C LEU A 148 -16.67 15.34 -11.61
N PHE A 149 -15.48 15.75 -12.03
CA PHE A 149 -14.97 17.11 -11.79
C PHE A 149 -14.38 17.74 -13.07
N PRO A 150 -15.19 17.93 -14.14
CA PRO A 150 -14.69 18.38 -15.43
C PRO A 150 -14.05 19.76 -15.41
N GLN A 151 -14.50 20.64 -14.51
CA GLN A 151 -13.92 21.98 -14.34
C GLN A 151 -12.53 21.95 -13.68
N ARG A 152 -12.29 20.96 -12.83
CA ARG A 152 -11.01 20.78 -12.11
C ARG A 152 -9.99 19.98 -12.93
N HIS A 153 -10.45 18.99 -13.70
CA HIS A 153 -9.63 18.01 -14.38
C HIS A 153 -9.88 17.97 -15.89
N ALA A 154 -9.29 18.93 -16.59
CA ALA A 154 -9.24 18.91 -18.06
C ALA A 154 -8.15 17.91 -18.54
N ILE A 155 -8.32 16.62 -18.22
CA ILE A 155 -7.38 15.56 -18.61
C ILE A 155 -7.59 15.25 -20.10
N ALA A 156 -6.59 15.54 -20.93
CA ALA A 156 -6.69 15.28 -22.38
C ALA A 156 -6.69 13.76 -22.66
N ASP A 157 -7.33 13.38 -23.77
CA ASP A 157 -7.39 11.98 -24.18
C ASP A 157 -6.02 11.36 -24.45
N ALA A 158 -5.00 12.18 -24.77
CA ALA A 158 -3.63 11.71 -24.94
C ALA A 158 -3.08 11.08 -23.64
N GLN A 159 -3.30 11.70 -22.49
CA GLN A 159 -2.91 11.15 -21.18
C GLN A 159 -3.66 9.86 -20.88
N LEU A 160 -4.95 9.80 -21.22
CA LEU A 160 -5.79 8.61 -21.02
C LEU A 160 -5.48 7.45 -21.99
N ARG A 161 -4.61 7.68 -22.97
CA ARG A 161 -4.05 6.69 -23.88
C ARG A 161 -2.56 6.46 -23.69
N SER A 162 -1.98 7.00 -22.63
CA SER A 162 -0.57 6.75 -22.29
C SER A 162 -0.29 5.24 -22.23
N VAL A 163 0.85 4.87 -22.76
CA VAL A 163 1.30 3.46 -22.83
C VAL A 163 2.45 3.17 -21.86
N ARG A 164 2.93 4.18 -21.13
CA ARG A 164 4.03 4.06 -20.16
C ARG A 164 3.64 4.64 -18.81
N LEU A 165 3.94 3.89 -17.74
CA LEU A 165 3.67 4.33 -16.37
C LEU A 165 4.45 5.59 -16.00
N ARG A 166 5.72 5.67 -16.37
CA ARG A 166 6.58 6.82 -16.06
C ARG A 166 6.09 8.11 -16.73
N GLU A 167 5.63 8.03 -17.98
CA GLU A 167 5.07 9.18 -18.69
C GLU A 167 3.80 9.72 -18.02
N LEU A 168 2.91 8.82 -17.63
CA LEU A 168 1.67 9.21 -16.95
C LEU A 168 1.97 9.74 -15.54
N THR A 169 2.98 9.18 -14.85
CA THR A 169 3.46 9.70 -13.57
C THR A 169 4.04 11.10 -13.73
N ALA A 170 4.88 11.34 -14.75
CA ALA A 170 5.45 12.67 -15.02
C ALA A 170 4.35 13.72 -15.27
N TRP A 171 3.33 13.36 -16.03
CA TRP A 171 2.17 14.22 -16.24
C TRP A 171 1.43 14.54 -14.92
N LEU A 172 1.17 13.52 -14.07
CA LEU A 172 0.54 13.69 -12.76
C LEU A 172 1.36 14.62 -11.87
N VAL A 173 2.68 14.37 -11.77
CA VAL A 173 3.60 15.14 -10.94
C VAL A 173 3.58 16.60 -11.33
N ALA A 174 3.76 16.91 -12.61
CA ALA A 174 3.85 18.27 -13.11
C ALA A 174 2.55 19.09 -12.94
N ARG A 175 1.39 18.45 -12.81
CA ARG A 175 0.10 19.14 -12.83
C ARG A 175 -0.72 19.02 -11.56
N HIS A 176 -0.48 17.98 -10.77
CA HIS A 176 -1.37 17.60 -9.65
C HIS A 176 -0.64 17.32 -8.34
N THR A 177 0.67 17.61 -8.31
CA THR A 177 1.47 17.51 -7.07
C THR A 177 2.32 18.76 -6.90
N GLY A 178 2.94 18.92 -5.72
CA GLY A 178 3.90 19.99 -5.44
C GLY A 178 5.36 19.60 -5.67
N PHE A 179 5.64 18.43 -6.24
CA PHE A 179 7.00 17.94 -6.48
C PHE A 179 7.61 18.56 -7.72
N ALA A 180 8.93 18.83 -7.66
CA ALA A 180 9.66 19.46 -8.75
C ALA A 180 9.72 18.58 -10.00
N ASP A 181 9.86 17.26 -9.82
CA ASP A 181 9.99 16.26 -10.86
C ASP A 181 9.60 14.85 -10.36
N VAL A 182 9.70 13.86 -11.24
CA VAL A 182 9.36 12.46 -10.94
C VAL A 182 10.31 11.85 -9.92
N ASP A 183 11.58 12.22 -9.94
CA ASP A 183 12.59 11.68 -9.02
C ASP A 183 12.32 12.15 -7.59
N ALA A 184 12.04 13.43 -7.41
CA ALA A 184 11.61 14.01 -6.13
C ALA A 184 10.30 13.38 -5.65
N TYR A 185 9.35 13.12 -6.56
CA TYR A 185 8.11 12.45 -6.26
C TYR A 185 8.33 11.00 -5.78
N PHE A 186 9.16 10.22 -6.46
CA PHE A 186 9.49 8.86 -6.06
C PHE A 186 10.26 8.83 -4.74
N ASP A 187 11.22 9.75 -4.55
CA ASP A 187 11.94 9.87 -3.28
C ASP A 187 11.01 10.17 -2.10
N GLY A 188 9.93 10.90 -2.33
CA GLY A 188 8.97 11.31 -1.31
C GLY A 188 8.21 10.14 -0.64
N TYR A 189 8.12 8.96 -1.28
CA TYR A 189 7.52 7.78 -0.66
C TYR A 189 8.41 6.52 -0.69
N ARG A 190 9.70 6.71 -1.02
CA ARG A 190 10.71 5.65 -0.89
C ARG A 190 10.90 5.27 0.58
N ILE A 191 10.97 3.98 0.85
CA ILE A 191 11.24 3.42 2.18
C ILE A 191 12.45 2.48 2.21
N SER A 192 13.17 2.33 1.10
CA SER A 192 14.39 1.52 0.99
C SER A 192 15.59 2.12 1.74
N ARG A 193 16.66 1.35 1.83
CA ARG A 193 17.93 1.72 2.49
C ARG A 193 17.72 2.03 3.96
N ASP A 194 18.06 3.24 4.41
CA ASP A 194 18.05 3.71 5.79
C ASP A 194 16.75 4.43 6.22
N ARG A 195 15.81 4.60 5.30
CA ARG A 195 14.58 5.38 5.53
C ARG A 195 13.70 4.86 6.67
N MET A 196 13.83 3.57 7.00
CA MET A 196 13.04 2.93 8.06
C MET A 196 13.81 2.68 9.37
N ARG A 197 15.04 3.18 9.51
CA ARG A 197 15.82 3.03 10.75
C ARG A 197 15.14 3.55 12.01
N GLY A 198 14.31 4.58 11.88
CA GLY A 198 13.57 5.20 12.99
C GLY A 198 12.25 4.48 13.35
N LEU A 199 11.91 3.37 12.71
CA LEU A 199 10.69 2.63 12.99
C LEU A 199 10.75 2.06 14.42
N GLN A 200 9.78 2.44 15.25
CA GLN A 200 9.68 2.01 16.65
C GLN A 200 8.59 0.93 16.85
N VAL A 201 7.70 0.79 15.90
CA VAL A 201 6.64 -0.21 15.92
C VAL A 201 7.20 -1.53 15.38
N PRO A 202 7.06 -2.67 16.11
CA PRO A 202 7.44 -3.98 15.60
C PRO A 202 6.81 -4.26 14.23
N ALA A 203 7.61 -4.76 13.28
CA ALA A 203 7.19 -4.92 11.90
C ALA A 203 7.51 -6.31 11.34
N ASP A 204 6.54 -6.91 10.68
CA ASP A 204 6.73 -8.15 9.92
C ASP A 204 6.53 -7.88 8.43
N ILE A 205 7.50 -8.27 7.63
CA ILE A 205 7.48 -8.05 6.18
C ILE A 205 7.57 -9.40 5.46
N LEU A 206 6.61 -9.66 4.58
CA LEU A 206 6.61 -10.80 3.69
C LEU A 206 6.84 -10.34 2.25
N THR A 207 7.79 -10.94 1.56
CA THR A 207 8.01 -10.73 0.12
C THR A 207 8.37 -12.04 -0.56
N SER A 208 8.49 -12.05 -1.89
CA SER A 208 8.93 -13.23 -2.63
C SER A 208 10.13 -12.93 -3.54
N ALA A 209 10.97 -13.92 -3.73
CA ALA A 209 12.13 -13.83 -4.62
C ALA A 209 11.74 -13.73 -6.11
N ASP A 210 10.54 -14.18 -6.46
CA ASP A 210 10.00 -14.20 -7.82
C ASP A 210 8.97 -13.07 -8.08
N ASP A 211 8.94 -12.03 -7.24
CA ASP A 211 8.03 -10.89 -7.44
C ASP A 211 8.40 -10.09 -8.71
N PRO A 212 7.53 -10.05 -9.74
CA PRO A 212 7.84 -9.35 -10.99
C PRO A 212 7.63 -7.83 -10.91
N VAL A 213 7.13 -7.33 -9.77
CA VAL A 213 6.79 -5.92 -9.56
C VAL A 213 7.75 -5.25 -8.58
N ILE A 214 8.04 -5.91 -7.46
CA ILE A 214 8.94 -5.40 -6.42
C ILE A 214 10.25 -6.19 -6.48
N PRO A 215 11.37 -5.58 -6.91
CA PRO A 215 12.66 -6.26 -6.96
C PRO A 215 13.09 -6.75 -5.57
N VAL A 216 13.40 -8.04 -5.46
CA VAL A 216 13.83 -8.64 -4.18
C VAL A 216 15.14 -8.05 -3.69
N GLU A 217 16.00 -7.56 -4.59
CA GLU A 217 17.27 -6.89 -4.28
C GLU A 217 17.10 -5.66 -3.40
N ASP A 218 15.92 -5.00 -3.44
CA ASP A 218 15.62 -3.84 -2.60
C ASP A 218 15.60 -4.18 -1.11
N PHE A 219 15.36 -5.45 -0.77
CA PHE A 219 15.32 -5.94 0.60
C PHE A 219 16.69 -6.30 1.17
N HIS A 220 17.71 -6.52 0.33
CA HIS A 220 19.03 -6.97 0.79
C HIS A 220 19.79 -5.88 1.56
N ASP A 221 19.72 -4.64 1.11
CA ASP A 221 20.41 -3.49 1.73
C ASP A 221 19.47 -2.64 2.62
N TRP A 222 18.29 -3.17 2.91
CA TRP A 222 17.30 -2.43 3.70
C TRP A 222 17.65 -2.43 5.18
N GLN A 223 17.80 -1.26 5.76
CA GLN A 223 18.23 -1.08 7.15
C GLN A 223 17.01 -0.89 8.04
N LEU A 224 16.71 -1.93 8.76
CA LEU A 224 15.58 -2.00 9.69
C LEU A 224 16.05 -2.08 11.15
N PRO A 225 15.23 -1.66 12.13
CA PRO A 225 15.49 -1.90 13.55
C PRO A 225 15.37 -3.39 13.87
N ALA A 226 15.89 -3.78 15.06
CA ALA A 226 15.92 -5.18 15.50
C ALA A 226 14.54 -5.84 15.63
N ASP A 227 13.50 -5.04 15.89
CA ASP A 227 12.12 -5.51 16.04
C ASP A 227 11.37 -5.62 14.69
N ALA A 228 12.08 -5.48 13.57
CA ALA A 228 11.52 -5.69 12.25
C ALA A 228 12.12 -6.94 11.59
N THR A 229 11.26 -7.78 11.03
CA THR A 229 11.63 -9.03 10.36
C THR A 229 11.25 -9.03 8.89
N VAL A 230 12.06 -9.63 8.04
CA VAL A 230 11.78 -9.81 6.61
C VAL A 230 11.81 -11.30 6.28
N GLU A 231 10.70 -11.83 5.81
CA GLU A 231 10.58 -13.17 5.27
C GLU A 231 10.56 -13.10 3.75
N ILE A 232 11.52 -13.75 3.09
CA ILE A 232 11.60 -13.85 1.64
C ILE A 232 11.20 -15.26 1.23
N ALA A 233 9.98 -15.44 0.74
CA ALA A 233 9.53 -16.71 0.19
C ALA A 233 10.18 -16.95 -1.19
N ALA A 234 10.54 -18.19 -1.51
CA ALA A 234 11.10 -18.53 -2.81
C ALA A 234 10.11 -18.23 -3.97
N HIS A 235 8.81 -18.45 -3.72
CA HIS A 235 7.74 -18.26 -4.69
C HIS A 235 6.54 -17.59 -4.02
N GLY A 236 5.92 -16.67 -4.72
CA GLY A 236 4.78 -15.89 -4.21
C GLY A 236 4.29 -14.87 -5.22
N GLY A 237 5.10 -14.57 -6.22
CA GLY A 237 4.79 -13.51 -7.17
C GLY A 237 4.48 -12.20 -6.45
N HIS A 238 3.70 -11.32 -7.08
CA HIS A 238 3.30 -10.08 -6.45
C HIS A 238 2.02 -10.26 -5.63
N CYS A 239 2.17 -10.50 -4.32
CA CYS A 239 1.06 -10.68 -3.36
C CYS A 239 0.14 -11.90 -3.63
N ALA A 240 0.59 -12.89 -4.42
CA ALA A 240 -0.21 -14.04 -4.84
C ALA A 240 0.26 -15.35 -4.20
N PHE A 241 0.65 -15.30 -2.93
CA PHE A 241 1.14 -16.45 -2.18
C PHE A 241 0.04 -17.50 -2.02
N LEU A 242 0.28 -18.70 -2.54
CA LEU A 242 -0.64 -19.83 -2.46
C LEU A 242 -0.02 -20.96 -1.65
N ARG A 243 -0.81 -21.60 -0.80
CA ARG A 243 -0.39 -22.75 0.00
C ARG A 243 -0.94 -24.04 -0.59
N GLY A 244 -0.03 -24.89 -1.10
CA GLY A 244 -0.32 -26.25 -1.54
C GLY A 244 -1.38 -26.36 -2.64
N ALA A 245 -1.88 -27.60 -2.86
CA ALA A 245 -2.86 -27.91 -3.90
C ALA A 245 -4.27 -27.30 -3.66
N SER A 246 -4.54 -26.84 -2.43
CA SER A 246 -5.83 -26.20 -2.09
C SER A 246 -5.95 -24.76 -2.57
N LEU A 247 -4.89 -24.18 -3.13
CA LEU A 247 -4.81 -22.77 -3.58
C LEU A 247 -5.27 -21.77 -2.52
N ARG A 248 -5.07 -22.09 -1.23
CA ARG A 248 -5.39 -21.17 -0.13
C ARG A 248 -4.36 -20.05 -0.10
N GLY A 249 -4.82 -18.83 0.16
CA GLY A 249 -3.93 -17.68 0.34
C GLY A 249 -3.04 -17.86 1.56
N TYR A 250 -1.72 -17.88 1.34
CA TYR A 250 -0.74 -17.95 2.43
C TYR A 250 -0.55 -16.59 3.10
N ALA A 251 -0.48 -15.52 2.30
CA ALA A 251 -0.20 -14.17 2.82
C ALA A 251 -1.27 -13.70 3.82
N GLU A 252 -2.53 -14.03 3.59
CA GLU A 252 -3.63 -13.63 4.48
C GLU A 252 -3.58 -14.37 5.82
N ASP A 253 -3.25 -15.67 5.80
CA ASP A 253 -3.03 -16.45 7.02
C ASP A 253 -1.78 -15.94 7.76
N TRP A 254 -0.69 -15.66 7.03
CA TRP A 254 0.56 -15.12 7.56
C TRP A 254 0.35 -13.76 8.25
N VAL A 255 -0.35 -12.82 7.61
CA VAL A 255 -0.69 -11.51 8.21
C VAL A 255 -1.47 -11.68 9.49
N ALA A 256 -2.50 -12.53 9.47
CA ALA A 256 -3.32 -12.74 10.65
C ALA A 256 -2.56 -13.42 11.79
N GLU A 257 -1.63 -14.34 11.49
CA GLU A 257 -0.79 -15.01 12.48
C GLU A 257 0.17 -14.03 13.15
N HIS A 258 0.94 -13.24 12.36
CA HIS A 258 1.91 -12.29 12.89
C HIS A 258 1.28 -11.14 13.67
N LEU A 259 0.10 -10.67 13.25
CA LEU A 259 -0.61 -9.64 14.00
C LEU A 259 -1.28 -10.15 15.28
N SER A 260 -1.56 -11.46 15.38
CA SER A 260 -2.24 -12.04 16.56
C SER A 260 -1.33 -12.15 17.79
N VAL A 261 -0.02 -11.97 17.64
CA VAL A 261 0.93 -12.03 18.78
C VAL A 261 0.72 -10.90 19.82
N VAL A 262 -0.10 -9.90 19.48
CA VAL A 262 -0.41 -8.78 20.38
C VAL A 262 -1.68 -9.02 21.22
N LEU A 263 -2.41 -10.12 20.98
CA LEU A 263 -3.61 -10.49 21.73
C LEU A 263 -3.30 -11.33 22.94
#